data_e95cd25d625c77d4f82fc74ea61efe80
#
_entry.id   e95cd25d625c77d4f82fc74ea61efe80
#
_cell.length_a   1.000
_cell.length_b   1.000
_cell.length_c   1.000
_cell.angle_alpha   90.00
_cell.angle_beta   90.00
_cell.angle_gamma   90.00
#
_symmetry.space_group_name_H-M   'P 1'
#
loop_
_entity.id
_entity.type
_entity.pdbx_description
1 polymer ?
#
loop_
_entity_poly.entity_id
_entity_poly.type
_entity_poly.pdbx_seq_one_letter_code
_entity_poly.pdbx_strand_id
1 'polypeptide(L)'
;FSDGRKLTVKENDIIYLPKYSNYTVKSKEIGDCYAINFDLDEDITFEPFIVNVKNFNEITERFRIANKIWGLKKTGYILKCKAELYNIIYLLRGEYFSEYFPTKKLEIIRPAVDYIHENYSKEHISVEWLSKMCNITPEYFRKIFKSFYGSSPIEYINNLKITLAKE
;
A
#
# COMPACT_ATOMS: atom_id res chain seq x y z
N PHE A 1 -24.20 -5.04 10.62
CA PHE A 1 -23.65 -6.34 10.99
C PHE A 1 -24.56 -7.02 12.02
N SER A 2 -24.49 -8.35 12.11
CA SER A 2 -25.25 -9.14 13.08
C SER A 2 -24.89 -8.85 14.55
N ASP A 3 -23.72 -8.32 14.80
CA ASP A 3 -23.22 -7.90 16.14
C ASP A 3 -23.66 -6.48 16.54
N GLY A 4 -24.54 -5.85 15.76
CA GLY A 4 -25.05 -4.51 16.02
C GLY A 4 -24.17 -3.37 15.51
N ARG A 5 -22.97 -3.64 14.98
CA ARG A 5 -22.14 -2.61 14.34
C ARG A 5 -22.83 -2.03 13.11
N LYS A 6 -22.68 -0.73 12.92
CA LYS A 6 -23.24 -0.01 11.76
C LYS A 6 -22.15 0.86 11.14
N LEU A 7 -21.89 0.63 9.86
CA LEU A 7 -21.02 1.47 9.07
C LEU A 7 -21.86 2.24 8.05
N THR A 8 -21.52 3.49 7.84
CA THR A 8 -22.18 4.33 6.83
C THR A 8 -21.15 4.68 5.78
N VAL A 9 -21.41 4.29 4.54
CA VAL A 9 -20.57 4.57 3.37
C VAL A 9 -21.20 5.65 2.52
N LYS A 10 -20.38 6.44 1.87
CA LYS A 10 -20.75 7.50 0.94
C LYS A 10 -20.16 7.22 -0.43
N GLU A 11 -20.51 8.04 -1.40
CA GLU A 11 -19.85 8.06 -2.68
C GLU A 11 -18.30 8.25 -2.50
N ASN A 12 -17.52 7.54 -3.26
CA ASN A 12 -16.06 7.49 -3.22
C ASN A 12 -15.46 6.79 -1.99
N ASP A 13 -16.28 6.12 -1.18
CA ASP A 13 -15.79 5.26 -0.11
C ASP A 13 -15.57 3.83 -0.63
N ILE A 14 -14.49 3.20 -0.16
CA ILE A 14 -14.26 1.77 -0.29
C ILE A 14 -14.42 1.12 1.07
N ILE A 15 -15.22 0.08 1.13
CA ILE A 15 -15.42 -0.71 2.35
C ILE A 15 -14.77 -2.08 2.19
N TYR A 16 -14.01 -2.49 3.19
CA TYR A 16 -13.57 -3.86 3.36
C TYR A 16 -14.53 -4.59 4.31
N LEU A 17 -14.97 -5.76 3.91
CA LEU A 17 -15.80 -6.65 4.70
C LEU A 17 -15.08 -7.98 4.89
N PRO A 18 -14.79 -8.38 6.15
CA PRO A 18 -14.09 -9.63 6.43
C PRO A 18 -14.89 -10.85 5.91
N LYS A 19 -14.16 -11.91 5.58
CA LYS A 19 -14.75 -13.21 5.26
C LYS A 19 -15.63 -13.69 6.42
N TYR A 20 -16.73 -14.34 6.11
CA TYR A 20 -17.73 -14.84 7.06
C TYR A 20 -18.48 -13.77 7.87
N SER A 21 -18.36 -12.49 7.53
CA SER A 21 -19.17 -11.46 8.16
C SER A 21 -20.63 -11.58 7.76
N ASN A 22 -21.52 -11.53 8.75
CA ASN A 22 -22.96 -11.41 8.51
C ASN A 22 -23.36 -9.93 8.55
N TYR A 23 -23.79 -9.39 7.42
CA TYR A 23 -24.18 -7.99 7.31
C TYR A 23 -25.38 -7.79 6.38
N THR A 24 -26.06 -6.68 6.54
CA THR A 24 -27.12 -6.23 5.63
C THR A 24 -26.75 -4.87 5.07
N VAL A 25 -26.84 -4.72 3.77
CA VAL A 25 -26.67 -3.43 3.09
C VAL A 25 -28.03 -2.80 2.88
N LYS A 26 -28.15 -1.53 3.27
CA LYS A 26 -29.33 -0.71 2.98
C LYS A 26 -28.87 0.54 2.24
N SER A 27 -29.33 0.72 1.01
CA SER A 27 -29.12 1.93 0.26
C SER A 27 -30.25 2.92 0.49
N LYS A 28 -29.91 4.19 0.55
CA LYS A 28 -30.90 5.28 0.57
C LYS A 28 -31.21 5.79 -0.83
N GLU A 29 -30.27 5.59 -1.74
CA GLU A 29 -30.35 6.05 -3.13
C GLU A 29 -29.94 4.89 -4.06
N ILE A 30 -30.42 4.95 -5.30
CA ILE A 30 -30.03 4.00 -6.35
C ILE A 30 -28.65 4.42 -6.85
N GLY A 31 -27.71 3.48 -6.86
CA GLY A 31 -26.35 3.70 -7.35
C GLY A 31 -25.67 2.38 -7.69
N ASP A 32 -24.64 2.47 -8.52
CA ASP A 32 -23.79 1.33 -8.88
C ASP A 32 -22.68 1.15 -7.85
N CYS A 33 -22.34 -0.09 -7.58
CA CYS A 33 -21.17 -0.43 -6.79
C CYS A 33 -20.37 -1.54 -7.47
N TYR A 34 -19.07 -1.52 -7.30
CA TYR A 34 -18.19 -2.62 -7.68
C TYR A 34 -17.85 -3.43 -6.44
N ALA A 35 -17.84 -4.75 -6.55
CA ALA A 35 -17.41 -5.64 -5.49
C ALA A 35 -16.42 -6.67 -6.03
N ILE A 36 -15.37 -6.94 -5.26
CA ILE A 36 -14.42 -8.02 -5.52
C ILE A 36 -14.42 -8.92 -4.30
N ASN A 37 -14.81 -10.19 -4.50
CA ASN A 37 -14.68 -11.22 -3.49
C ASN A 37 -13.35 -11.94 -3.68
N PHE A 38 -12.56 -12.06 -2.61
CA PHE A 38 -11.27 -12.73 -2.64
C PHE A 38 -11.03 -13.49 -1.34
N ASP A 39 -10.20 -14.52 -1.41
CA ASP A 39 -9.70 -15.26 -0.27
C ASP A 39 -8.23 -14.97 -0.06
N LEU A 40 -7.83 -14.90 1.20
CA LEU A 40 -6.42 -14.90 1.62
C LEU A 40 -6.05 -16.30 2.07
N ASP A 41 -4.85 -16.75 1.69
CA ASP A 41 -4.34 -18.10 2.07
C ASP A 41 -3.91 -18.17 3.55
N GLU A 42 -3.81 -17.01 4.22
CA GLU A 42 -3.48 -16.90 5.63
C GLU A 42 -4.74 -16.52 6.43
N ASP A 43 -4.83 -17.00 7.68
CA ASP A 43 -5.90 -16.63 8.62
C ASP A 43 -5.76 -15.20 9.15
N ILE A 44 -5.41 -14.28 8.25
CA ILE A 44 -5.35 -12.85 8.55
C ILE A 44 -6.76 -12.28 8.47
N THR A 45 -7.33 -11.95 9.61
CA THR A 45 -8.62 -11.27 9.69
C THR A 45 -8.41 -9.81 10.07
N PHE A 46 -8.91 -8.92 9.23
CA PHE A 46 -9.00 -7.50 9.56
C PHE A 46 -10.43 -7.20 10.01
N GLU A 47 -10.57 -6.24 10.93
CA GLU A 47 -11.88 -5.66 11.22
C GLU A 47 -12.43 -4.93 9.98
N PRO A 48 -13.76 -4.84 9.82
CA PRO A 48 -14.34 -4.08 8.72
C PRO A 48 -13.93 -2.61 8.83
N PHE A 49 -13.52 -2.03 7.72
CA PHE A 49 -13.09 -0.62 7.67
C PHE A 49 -13.58 0.08 6.40
N ILE A 50 -13.60 1.40 6.46
CA ILE A 50 -13.94 2.28 5.34
C ILE A 50 -12.73 3.16 5.03
N VAL A 51 -12.43 3.32 3.76
CA VAL A 51 -11.42 4.26 3.26
C VAL A 51 -12.10 5.26 2.33
N ASN A 52 -11.98 6.54 2.65
CA ASN A 52 -12.35 7.60 1.71
C ASN A 52 -11.17 7.85 0.78
N VAL A 53 -11.37 7.64 -0.51
CA VAL A 53 -10.30 7.65 -1.50
C VAL A 53 -10.20 9.01 -2.17
N LYS A 54 -9.03 9.64 -2.11
CA LYS A 54 -8.77 10.92 -2.79
C LYS A 54 -8.63 10.75 -4.30
N ASN A 55 -7.93 9.71 -4.74
CA ASN A 55 -7.74 9.40 -6.16
C ASN A 55 -8.76 8.38 -6.67
N PHE A 56 -10.05 8.71 -6.50
CA PHE A 56 -11.16 7.84 -6.80
C PHE A 56 -11.18 7.33 -8.25
N ASN A 57 -10.84 8.17 -9.23
CA ASN A 57 -10.89 7.81 -10.64
C ASN A 57 -9.95 6.65 -10.98
N GLU A 58 -8.74 6.65 -10.44
CA GLU A 58 -7.75 5.60 -10.69
C GLU A 58 -8.21 4.26 -10.10
N ILE A 59 -8.68 4.27 -8.86
CA ILE A 59 -9.15 3.04 -8.20
C ILE A 59 -10.42 2.49 -8.88
N THR A 60 -11.37 3.36 -9.23
CA THR A 60 -12.57 2.93 -9.96
C THR A 60 -12.24 2.29 -11.29
N GLU A 61 -11.24 2.81 -12.00
CA GLU A 61 -10.79 2.20 -13.26
C GLU A 61 -10.22 0.80 -13.04
N ARG A 62 -9.48 0.57 -11.94
CA ARG A 62 -9.00 -0.79 -11.59
C ARG A 62 -10.15 -1.76 -11.33
N PHE A 63 -11.17 -1.33 -10.59
CA PHE A 63 -12.38 -2.13 -10.38
C PHE A 63 -13.10 -2.44 -11.71
N ARG A 64 -13.23 -1.45 -12.60
CA ARG A 64 -13.85 -1.63 -13.93
C ARG A 64 -13.07 -2.62 -14.79
N ILE A 65 -11.73 -2.51 -14.81
CA ILE A 65 -10.86 -3.45 -15.52
C ILE A 65 -11.03 -4.86 -14.97
N ALA A 66 -10.98 -5.04 -13.65
CA ALA A 66 -11.17 -6.32 -13.00
C ALA A 66 -12.54 -6.95 -13.37
N ASN A 67 -13.61 -6.17 -13.31
CA ASN A 67 -14.96 -6.61 -13.70
C ASN A 67 -15.02 -7.04 -15.17
N LYS A 68 -14.42 -6.27 -16.08
CA LYS A 68 -14.35 -6.62 -17.51
C LYS A 68 -13.56 -7.92 -17.74
N ILE A 69 -12.42 -8.09 -17.06
CA ILE A 69 -11.60 -9.31 -17.15
C ILE A 69 -12.39 -10.51 -16.65
N TRP A 70 -13.07 -10.38 -15.52
CA TRP A 70 -13.91 -11.42 -14.93
C TRP A 70 -15.07 -11.80 -15.84
N GLY A 71 -15.75 -10.84 -16.45
CA GLY A 71 -16.84 -11.09 -17.38
C GLY A 71 -16.43 -11.82 -18.67
N LEU A 72 -15.25 -11.49 -19.21
CA LEU A 72 -14.75 -12.08 -20.46
C LEU A 72 -14.12 -13.47 -20.27
N LYS A 73 -13.64 -13.82 -19.09
CA LYS A 73 -13.05 -15.13 -18.74
C LYS A 73 -12.02 -15.69 -19.74
N LYS A 74 -11.24 -14.82 -20.39
CA LYS A 74 -10.17 -15.26 -21.29
C LYS A 74 -9.06 -15.98 -20.53
N THR A 75 -8.24 -16.75 -21.23
CA THR A 75 -7.11 -17.49 -20.63
C THR A 75 -6.31 -16.59 -19.68
N GLY A 76 -6.07 -17.08 -18.47
CA GLY A 76 -5.34 -16.35 -17.42
C GLY A 76 -6.14 -15.25 -16.71
N TYR A 77 -7.47 -15.17 -16.90
CA TYR A 77 -8.30 -14.13 -16.29
C TYR A 77 -8.17 -14.04 -14.77
N ILE A 78 -8.04 -15.17 -14.07
CA ILE A 78 -7.86 -15.20 -12.61
C ILE A 78 -6.60 -14.46 -12.20
N LEU A 79 -5.47 -14.73 -12.87
CA LEU A 79 -4.20 -14.04 -12.59
C LEU A 79 -4.29 -12.54 -12.87
N LYS A 80 -4.97 -12.16 -13.94
CA LYS A 80 -5.22 -10.74 -14.25
C LYS A 80 -6.11 -10.07 -13.22
N CYS A 81 -7.17 -10.73 -12.75
CA CYS A 81 -8.01 -10.21 -11.66
C CYS A 81 -7.22 -10.06 -10.35
N LYS A 82 -6.36 -11.03 -10.01
CA LYS A 82 -5.46 -10.92 -8.86
C LYS A 82 -4.52 -9.71 -9.00
N ALA A 83 -3.95 -9.49 -10.19
CA ALA A 83 -3.09 -8.33 -10.45
C ALA A 83 -3.85 -7.01 -10.21
N GLU A 84 -5.10 -6.87 -10.70
CA GLU A 84 -5.91 -5.68 -10.44
C GLU A 84 -6.27 -5.53 -8.96
N LEU A 85 -6.54 -6.63 -8.25
CA LEU A 85 -6.75 -6.60 -6.80
C LEU A 85 -5.51 -6.08 -6.06
N TYR A 86 -4.30 -6.54 -6.42
CA TYR A 86 -3.06 -6.04 -5.84
C TYR A 86 -2.82 -4.55 -6.17
N ASN A 87 -3.16 -4.10 -7.38
CA ASN A 87 -3.11 -2.67 -7.73
C ASN A 87 -4.05 -1.85 -6.85
N ILE A 88 -5.29 -2.32 -6.63
CA ILE A 88 -6.25 -1.65 -5.74
C ILE A 88 -5.69 -1.58 -4.31
N ILE A 89 -5.18 -2.68 -3.77
CA ILE A 89 -4.58 -2.73 -2.42
C ILE A 89 -3.38 -1.78 -2.34
N TYR A 90 -2.54 -1.71 -3.37
CA TYR A 90 -1.40 -0.80 -3.43
C TYR A 90 -1.84 0.67 -3.38
N LEU A 91 -2.85 1.05 -4.16
CA LEU A 91 -3.39 2.41 -4.15
C LEU A 91 -4.03 2.76 -2.81
N LEU A 92 -4.80 1.84 -2.22
CA LEU A 92 -5.39 2.00 -0.89
C LEU A 92 -4.33 2.11 0.20
N ARG A 93 -3.17 1.44 0.04
CA ARG A 93 -2.08 1.53 1.01
C ARG A 93 -1.61 2.97 1.23
N GLY A 94 -1.48 3.77 0.19
CA GLY A 94 -1.09 5.17 0.31
C GLY A 94 -2.08 6.01 1.12
N GLU A 95 -3.36 5.67 1.07
CA GLU A 95 -4.44 6.42 1.72
C GLU A 95 -4.77 5.89 3.13
N TYR A 96 -4.80 4.58 3.31
CA TYR A 96 -5.22 3.95 4.57
C TYR A 96 -4.04 3.57 5.46
N PHE A 97 -2.96 3.04 4.90
CA PHE A 97 -1.84 2.53 5.69
C PHE A 97 -0.82 3.60 6.06
N SER A 98 -0.89 4.81 5.51
CA SER A 98 -0.12 5.95 6.03
C SER A 98 -0.52 6.27 7.49
N GLU A 99 -1.74 5.97 7.90
CA GLU A 99 -2.20 6.12 9.28
C GLU A 99 -1.99 4.85 10.13
N TYR A 100 -2.00 3.65 9.54
CA TYR A 100 -2.08 2.38 10.27
C TYR A 100 -0.79 1.55 10.32
N PHE A 101 0.18 1.78 9.41
CA PHE A 101 1.49 1.14 9.40
C PHE A 101 2.65 2.12 9.20
N PRO A 102 2.71 3.19 9.96
CA PRO A 102 4.01 3.73 10.21
C PRO A 102 4.57 2.86 11.33
N THR A 103 5.44 1.96 11.07
CA THR A 103 6.46 1.78 12.09
C THR A 103 7.04 3.17 12.24
N LYS A 104 6.80 3.84 13.37
CA LYS A 104 7.37 5.17 13.71
C LYS A 104 8.84 5.26 13.31
N LYS A 105 9.50 4.10 13.27
CA LYS A 105 10.88 3.92 12.81
C LYS A 105 11.09 4.18 11.31
N LEU A 106 10.17 3.76 10.43
CA LEU A 106 10.30 4.01 8.99
C LEU A 106 10.06 5.50 8.67
N GLU A 107 9.12 6.13 9.35
CA GLU A 107 8.89 7.57 9.21
C GLU A 107 10.09 8.39 9.63
N ILE A 108 10.80 7.97 10.69
CA ILE A 108 12.02 8.64 11.13
C ILE A 108 13.07 8.68 10.01
N ILE A 109 13.25 7.58 9.26
CA ILE A 109 14.28 7.49 8.23
C ILE A 109 13.80 7.86 6.83
N ARG A 110 12.50 8.10 6.64
CA ARG A 110 11.92 8.44 5.33
C ARG A 110 12.61 9.62 4.65
N PRO A 111 12.87 10.77 5.32
CA PRO A 111 13.56 11.89 4.67
C PRO A 111 14.92 11.51 4.07
N ALA A 112 15.66 10.64 4.78
CA ALA A 112 16.96 10.15 4.31
C ALA A 112 16.82 9.18 3.13
N VAL A 113 15.78 8.35 3.12
CA VAL A 113 15.52 7.41 2.03
C VAL A 113 15.11 8.16 0.76
N ASP A 114 14.22 9.13 0.87
CA ASP A 114 13.79 9.97 -0.24
C ASP A 114 14.99 10.71 -0.83
N TYR A 115 15.84 11.28 0.03
CA TYR A 115 17.08 11.94 -0.40
C TYR A 115 18.04 10.97 -1.11
N ILE A 116 18.22 9.75 -0.62
CA ILE A 116 19.04 8.73 -1.30
C ILE A 116 18.50 8.51 -2.71
N HIS A 117 17.20 8.29 -2.89
CA HIS A 117 16.60 8.01 -4.20
C HIS A 117 16.77 9.15 -5.19
N GLU A 118 16.74 10.39 -4.72
CA GLU A 118 16.90 11.57 -5.59
C GLU A 118 18.37 11.88 -5.94
N ASN A 119 19.33 11.47 -5.08
CA ASN A 119 20.71 11.95 -5.15
C ASN A 119 21.78 10.85 -5.25
N TYR A 120 21.43 9.55 -5.16
CA TYR A 120 22.42 8.46 -5.14
C TYR A 120 23.39 8.47 -6.33
N SER A 121 22.97 9.00 -7.50
CA SER A 121 23.80 9.06 -8.69
C SER A 121 24.62 10.36 -8.84
N LYS A 122 24.28 11.39 -8.08
CA LYS A 122 24.81 12.75 -8.26
C LYS A 122 25.96 13.08 -7.33
N GLU A 123 25.95 12.52 -6.11
CA GLU A 123 26.91 12.91 -5.08
C GLU A 123 27.31 11.77 -4.13
N HIS A 124 28.29 12.05 -3.30
CA HIS A 124 28.69 11.15 -2.23
C HIS A 124 27.80 11.36 -1.00
N ILE A 125 27.04 10.34 -0.62
CA ILE A 125 26.11 10.37 0.50
C ILE A 125 26.76 9.67 1.71
N SER A 126 26.89 10.39 2.84
CA SER A 126 27.40 9.82 4.08
C SER A 126 26.29 9.44 5.06
N VAL A 127 26.51 8.39 5.84
CA VAL A 127 25.55 7.95 6.86
C VAL A 127 25.39 8.98 7.97
N GLU A 128 26.46 9.68 8.29
CA GLU A 128 26.48 10.75 9.29
C GLU A 128 25.53 11.89 8.89
N TRP A 129 25.53 12.24 7.60
CA TRP A 129 24.66 13.27 7.07
C TRP A 129 23.19 12.81 7.04
N LEU A 130 22.94 11.58 6.57
CA LEU A 130 21.60 10.98 6.56
C LEU A 130 20.98 10.87 7.96
N SER A 131 21.77 10.43 8.93
CA SER A 131 21.32 10.31 10.32
C SER A 131 21.00 11.66 10.94
N LYS A 132 21.80 12.69 10.64
CA LYS A 132 21.57 14.06 11.07
C LYS A 132 20.27 14.63 10.48
N MET A 133 20.00 14.35 9.21
CA MET A 133 18.75 14.73 8.55
C MET A 133 17.52 14.13 9.27
N CYS A 134 17.66 12.91 9.79
CA CYS A 134 16.62 12.19 10.54
C CYS A 134 16.60 12.53 12.04
N ASN A 135 17.50 13.38 12.52
CA ASN A 135 17.63 13.76 13.94
C ASN A 135 17.90 12.57 14.88
N ILE A 136 18.69 11.60 14.42
CA ILE A 136 19.07 10.39 15.18
C ILE A 136 20.56 10.11 15.07
N THR A 137 21.07 9.18 15.90
CA THR A 137 22.49 8.79 15.82
C THR A 137 22.76 7.89 14.60
N PRO A 138 24.00 7.90 14.05
CA PRO A 138 24.38 7.04 12.92
C PRO A 138 24.17 5.54 13.19
N GLU A 139 24.43 5.10 14.43
CA GLU A 139 24.24 3.70 14.84
C GLU A 139 22.78 3.31 14.80
N TYR A 140 21.90 4.18 15.32
CA TYR A 140 20.45 3.93 15.32
C TYR A 140 19.88 4.00 13.91
N PHE A 141 20.37 4.92 13.08
CA PHE A 141 20.01 4.99 11.66
C PHE A 141 20.37 3.69 10.93
N ARG A 142 21.62 3.20 11.05
CA ARG A 142 22.05 1.94 10.44
C ARG A 142 21.18 0.76 10.87
N LYS A 143 20.85 0.68 12.16
CA LYS A 143 20.01 -0.39 12.71
C LYS A 143 18.60 -0.38 12.12
N ILE A 144 17.94 0.78 12.10
CA ILE A 144 16.59 0.92 11.51
C ILE A 144 16.66 0.63 10.01
N PHE A 145 17.57 1.26 9.30
CA PHE A 145 17.68 1.11 7.84
C PHE A 145 17.85 -0.36 7.46
N LYS A 146 18.79 -1.06 8.11
CA LYS A 146 19.02 -2.50 7.86
C LYS A 146 17.80 -3.36 8.17
N SER A 147 17.00 -3.01 9.19
CA SER A 147 15.78 -3.78 9.53
C SER A 147 14.68 -3.68 8.46
N PHE A 148 14.66 -2.58 7.68
CA PHE A 148 13.66 -2.38 6.61
C PHE A 148 14.18 -2.75 5.22
N TYR A 149 15.43 -2.45 4.93
CA TYR A 149 16.02 -2.61 3.60
C TYR A 149 16.92 -3.86 3.46
N GLY A 150 17.12 -4.61 4.55
CA GLY A 150 17.91 -5.86 4.56
C GLY A 150 19.43 -5.66 4.42
N SER A 151 19.88 -4.46 4.04
CA SER A 151 21.30 -4.10 3.84
C SER A 151 21.67 -2.82 4.58
N SER A 152 22.96 -2.56 4.73
CA SER A 152 23.40 -1.27 5.26
C SER A 152 23.10 -0.13 4.29
N PRO A 153 23.00 1.14 4.77
CA PRO A 153 22.75 2.28 3.90
C PRO A 153 23.75 2.42 2.75
N ILE A 154 25.03 2.18 3.04
CA ILE A 154 26.11 2.28 2.02
C ILE A 154 25.98 1.17 0.98
N GLU A 155 25.75 -0.08 1.40
CA GLU A 155 25.51 -1.20 0.47
C GLU A 155 24.27 -0.93 -0.40
N TYR A 156 23.21 -0.40 0.18
CA TYR A 156 22.00 -0.04 -0.55
C TYR A 156 22.27 1.00 -1.64
N ILE A 157 22.98 2.10 -1.28
CA ILE A 157 23.38 3.16 -2.21
C ILE A 157 24.26 2.60 -3.34
N ASN A 158 25.23 1.76 -2.98
CA ASN A 158 26.12 1.14 -3.96
C ASN A 158 25.35 0.22 -4.93
N ASN A 159 24.39 -0.54 -4.44
CA ASN A 159 23.54 -1.39 -5.27
C ASN A 159 22.68 -0.56 -6.25
N LEU A 160 22.13 0.58 -5.81
CA LEU A 160 21.42 1.51 -6.69
C LEU A 160 22.33 2.05 -7.80
N LYS A 161 23.59 2.44 -7.46
CA LYS A 161 24.58 2.90 -8.45
C LYS A 161 24.92 1.81 -9.46
N ILE A 162 25.10 0.57 -9.00
CA ILE A 162 25.42 -0.57 -9.88
C ILE A 162 24.24 -0.88 -10.79
N THR A 163 23.02 -0.79 -10.32
CA THR A 163 21.82 -1.01 -11.14
C THR A 163 21.73 0.02 -12.24
N LEU A 164 21.90 1.31 -11.90
CA LEU A 164 21.91 2.40 -12.89
C LEU A 164 23.01 2.23 -13.95
N ALA A 165 24.19 1.72 -13.56
CA ALA A 165 25.33 1.54 -14.48
C ALA A 165 25.15 0.36 -15.46
N LYS A 166 24.12 -0.48 -15.24
CA LYS A 166 23.79 -1.62 -16.12
C LYS A 166 22.67 -1.30 -17.13
N GLU A 167 21.99 -0.18 -16.96
CA GLU A 167 21.00 0.37 -17.89
C GLU A 167 21.67 1.25 -18.95
#